data_96a386eed3d4ce143a09e7e41900953c
#
_entry.id   96a386eed3d4ce143a09e7e41900953c
#
_cell.length_a   1.000
_cell.length_b   1.000
_cell.length_c   1.000
_cell.angle_alpha   90.00
_cell.angle_beta   90.00
_cell.angle_gamma   90.00
#
_symmetry.space_group_name_H-M   'P 1'
#
loop_
_entity.id
_entity.type
_entity.pdbx_description
1 polymer ?
#
loop_
_entity_poly.entity_id
_entity_poly.type
_entity_poly.pdbx_seq_one_letter_code
_entity_poly.pdbx_strand_id
1 'polypeptide(L)'
;MKTIKFLLILVVAFIFMGNVNAQTNLAAWHFDVLAAAPNTPKIIQADYGLQSNSATIYLDGTHGSSDWNSSTTNPELTSFGGSTTNDQRPSPNAGQSLALANSSANGKGLVFALSTENYENIKISYAYKATSAGFKIHRWFYSINGTDFIIIDSVSITRDASWHTLNIDFSNIAAIEDLSSLLLKVVVDSASSASGNNRIDNFYITGEEITPTDTIPPTLISAEAISDTHAKIAFSEPVDATAENVNNYSITLGVSSAVRL
;
A
#
# COMPACT_ATOMS: atom_id res chain seq x y z
N MET A 1 -42.09 18.66 50.83
CA MET A 1 -41.47 18.71 49.48
C MET A 1 -40.45 17.60 49.38
N LYS A 2 -40.70 16.58 48.56
CA LYS A 2 -39.67 15.55 48.26
C LYS A 2 -38.65 16.14 47.30
N THR A 3 -37.44 16.38 47.79
CA THR A 3 -36.33 16.83 46.93
C THR A 3 -35.98 15.66 46.04
N ILE A 4 -36.24 15.79 44.73
CA ILE A 4 -35.79 14.83 43.72
C ILE A 4 -34.29 15.06 43.58
N LYS A 5 -33.47 14.10 44.00
CA LYS A 5 -32.03 14.11 43.79
C LYS A 5 -31.77 13.49 42.44
N PHE A 6 -31.25 14.25 41.49
CA PHE A 6 -30.77 13.75 40.21
C PHE A 6 -29.36 13.18 40.38
N LEU A 7 -29.11 11.97 39.94
CA LEU A 7 -27.78 11.40 39.88
C LEU A 7 -27.24 11.54 38.45
N LEU A 8 -26.16 12.28 38.27
CA LEU A 8 -25.39 12.33 37.00
C LEU A 8 -24.29 11.28 37.07
N ILE A 9 -24.30 10.35 36.15
CA ILE A 9 -23.21 9.37 35.98
C ILE A 9 -22.18 9.98 35.04
N LEU A 10 -20.97 10.17 35.55
CA LEU A 10 -19.83 10.64 34.78
C LEU A 10 -19.06 9.40 34.26
N VAL A 11 -19.14 9.15 32.98
CA VAL A 11 -18.43 8.03 32.33
C VAL A 11 -17.13 8.56 31.73
N VAL A 12 -16.01 8.05 32.18
CA VAL A 12 -14.70 8.38 31.56
C VAL A 12 -14.56 7.55 30.28
N ALA A 13 -14.68 8.19 29.15
CA ALA A 13 -14.40 7.59 27.84
C ALA A 13 -13.09 8.15 27.27
N PHE A 14 -12.21 7.29 26.87
CA PHE A 14 -11.14 7.69 25.95
C PHE A 14 -11.74 7.78 24.56
N ILE A 15 -11.49 8.87 23.86
CA ILE A 15 -11.85 9.00 22.44
C ILE A 15 -10.94 8.04 21.68
N PHE A 16 -11.49 6.96 21.13
CA PHE A 16 -10.82 6.22 20.06
C PHE A 16 -10.81 7.14 18.84
N MET A 17 -9.71 7.83 18.61
CA MET A 17 -9.40 8.25 17.25
C MET A 17 -9.17 6.96 16.50
N GLY A 18 -10.10 6.56 15.64
CA GLY A 18 -9.86 5.47 14.71
C GLY A 18 -8.52 5.75 14.07
N ASN A 19 -7.55 4.85 14.24
CA ASN A 19 -6.27 4.96 13.57
C ASN A 19 -6.58 4.95 12.08
N VAL A 20 -6.41 6.09 11.42
CA VAL A 20 -6.27 6.12 9.98
C VAL A 20 -4.89 5.49 9.77
N ASN A 21 -4.86 4.20 9.42
CA ASN A 21 -3.61 3.52 9.14
C ASN A 21 -2.94 4.23 7.98
N ALA A 22 -1.73 4.73 8.22
CA ALA A 22 -0.95 5.38 7.19
C ALA A 22 -0.40 4.31 6.23
N GLN A 23 -0.36 4.62 4.95
CA GLN A 23 0.30 3.76 3.95
C GLN A 23 1.78 3.61 4.31
N THR A 24 2.24 2.37 4.44
CA THR A 24 3.62 2.00 4.71
C THR A 24 4.29 1.55 3.43
N ASN A 25 5.52 2.01 3.17
CA ASN A 25 6.32 1.53 2.04
C ASN A 25 6.79 0.10 2.31
N LEU A 26 6.17 -0.90 1.67
CA LEU A 26 6.57 -2.31 1.75
C LEU A 26 7.87 -2.53 1.00
N ALA A 27 7.94 -2.09 -0.25
CA ALA A 27 9.12 -2.19 -1.09
C ALA A 27 9.17 -1.03 -2.08
N ALA A 28 10.39 -0.53 -2.37
CA ALA A 28 10.58 0.47 -3.40
C ALA A 28 11.89 0.26 -4.16
N TRP A 29 11.90 0.76 -5.42
CA TRP A 29 13.04 0.71 -6.34
C TRP A 29 13.22 2.09 -6.96
N HIS A 30 14.38 2.72 -6.69
CA HIS A 30 14.72 4.05 -7.23
C HIS A 30 15.61 3.96 -8.47
N PHE A 31 16.25 2.81 -8.71
CA PHE A 31 17.13 2.55 -9.86
C PHE A 31 18.34 3.49 -10.00
N ASP A 32 18.64 4.34 -9.02
CA ASP A 32 19.62 5.43 -9.08
C ASP A 32 20.99 5.08 -9.70
N VAL A 33 21.44 3.83 -9.48
CA VAL A 33 22.76 3.33 -9.92
C VAL A 33 22.64 2.19 -10.96
N LEU A 34 21.48 2.06 -11.60
CA LEU A 34 21.22 0.97 -12.54
C LEU A 34 22.14 1.08 -13.77
N ALA A 35 22.89 0.04 -14.04
CA ALA A 35 23.79 -0.02 -15.20
C ALA A 35 22.99 -0.09 -16.51
N ALA A 36 23.50 0.56 -17.57
CA ALA A 36 22.94 0.43 -18.91
C ALA A 36 23.34 -0.92 -19.56
N ALA A 37 22.63 -1.29 -20.63
CA ALA A 37 22.98 -2.45 -21.43
C ALA A 37 24.45 -2.36 -21.94
N PRO A 38 25.22 -3.46 -21.96
CA PRO A 38 24.75 -4.84 -21.72
C PRO A 38 24.76 -5.28 -20.25
N ASN A 39 25.10 -4.39 -19.31
CA ASN A 39 25.29 -4.71 -17.91
C ASN A 39 24.05 -4.47 -17.04
N THR A 40 22.89 -4.20 -17.64
CA THR A 40 21.64 -4.02 -16.90
C THR A 40 21.26 -5.33 -16.21
N PRO A 41 21.16 -5.37 -14.87
CA PRO A 41 20.79 -6.58 -14.16
C PRO A 41 19.33 -6.96 -14.48
N LYS A 42 19.08 -8.26 -14.59
CA LYS A 42 17.73 -8.82 -14.83
C LYS A 42 17.01 -9.20 -13.53
N ILE A 43 17.72 -9.16 -12.41
CA ILE A 43 17.20 -9.35 -11.05
C ILE A 43 17.59 -8.11 -10.27
N ILE A 44 16.60 -7.37 -9.74
CA ILE A 44 16.82 -6.09 -9.08
C ILE A 44 16.13 -6.13 -7.72
N GLN A 45 16.92 -6.03 -6.65
CA GLN A 45 16.39 -5.98 -5.29
C GLN A 45 15.84 -4.59 -4.96
N ALA A 46 14.82 -4.54 -4.11
CA ALA A 46 14.33 -3.28 -3.55
C ALA A 46 15.43 -2.59 -2.76
N ASP A 47 15.54 -1.28 -2.91
CA ASP A 47 16.54 -0.46 -2.23
C ASP A 47 15.97 0.37 -1.08
N TYR A 48 14.63 0.37 -0.91
CA TYR A 48 13.95 1.11 0.14
C TYR A 48 12.66 0.39 0.59
N GLY A 49 12.13 0.77 1.77
CA GLY A 49 10.94 0.19 2.38
C GLY A 49 11.27 -0.94 3.35
N LEU A 50 10.24 -1.55 3.94
CA LEU A 50 10.38 -2.63 4.92
C LEU A 50 11.12 -3.85 4.35
N GLN A 51 10.94 -4.13 3.07
CA GLN A 51 11.51 -5.27 2.36
C GLN A 51 12.70 -4.87 1.49
N SER A 52 13.42 -3.81 1.86
CA SER A 52 14.70 -3.46 1.25
C SER A 52 15.64 -4.68 1.28
N ASN A 53 16.25 -4.99 0.14
CA ASN A 53 17.12 -6.16 -0.11
C ASN A 53 16.42 -7.54 -0.02
N SER A 54 15.10 -7.62 0.14
CA SER A 54 14.35 -8.89 0.12
C SER A 54 13.31 -8.94 -0.99
N ALA A 55 12.51 -7.88 -1.19
CA ALA A 55 11.64 -7.80 -2.37
C ALA A 55 12.47 -7.66 -3.65
N THR A 56 12.00 -8.23 -4.75
CA THR A 56 12.82 -8.38 -5.97
C THR A 56 11.98 -8.19 -7.22
N ILE A 57 12.54 -7.52 -8.23
CA ILE A 57 12.03 -7.52 -9.61
C ILE A 57 12.77 -8.57 -10.40
N TYR A 58 12.05 -9.46 -11.10
CA TYR A 58 12.56 -10.46 -12.02
C TYR A 58 12.25 -10.08 -13.46
N LEU A 59 13.27 -10.13 -14.32
CA LEU A 59 13.21 -9.86 -15.75
C LEU A 59 13.94 -10.96 -16.57
N ASP A 60 14.24 -12.09 -15.95
CA ASP A 60 15.12 -13.16 -16.45
C ASP A 60 14.37 -14.45 -16.77
N GLY A 61 13.07 -14.44 -16.86
CA GLY A 61 12.22 -15.61 -17.08
C GLY A 61 11.81 -16.37 -15.82
N THR A 62 12.30 -15.97 -14.64
CA THR A 62 11.91 -16.61 -13.38
C THR A 62 10.57 -16.07 -12.87
N HIS A 63 9.89 -16.82 -12.01
CA HIS A 63 8.61 -16.44 -11.38
C HIS A 63 7.55 -15.93 -12.36
N GLY A 64 7.53 -16.45 -13.59
CA GLY A 64 6.57 -16.03 -14.63
C GLY A 64 6.88 -14.67 -15.27
N SER A 65 8.09 -14.12 -15.06
CA SER A 65 8.61 -13.00 -15.85
C SER A 65 8.96 -13.46 -17.27
N SER A 66 9.26 -12.52 -18.14
CA SER A 66 9.83 -12.78 -19.45
C SER A 66 11.35 -12.61 -19.41
N ASP A 67 12.10 -13.32 -20.27
CA ASP A 67 13.52 -13.04 -20.44
C ASP A 67 13.70 -11.79 -21.33
N TRP A 68 14.15 -10.70 -20.74
CA TRP A 68 14.42 -9.44 -21.42
C TRP A 68 15.83 -9.42 -22.01
N ASN A 69 15.94 -9.07 -23.27
CA ASN A 69 17.24 -8.90 -23.91
C ASN A 69 17.94 -7.63 -23.41
N SER A 70 19.12 -7.78 -22.80
CA SER A 70 20.00 -6.68 -22.38
C SER A 70 21.31 -6.59 -23.18
N SER A 71 21.36 -7.12 -24.41
CA SER A 71 22.55 -7.04 -25.27
C SER A 71 22.85 -5.60 -25.71
N THR A 72 24.06 -5.38 -26.27
CA THR A 72 24.45 -4.09 -26.85
C THR A 72 23.66 -3.70 -28.10
N THR A 73 23.10 -4.68 -28.81
CA THR A 73 22.36 -4.47 -30.05
C THR A 73 20.87 -4.58 -29.78
N ASN A 74 20.14 -3.48 -30.02
CA ASN A 74 18.69 -3.40 -29.83
C ASN A 74 18.21 -3.95 -28.46
N PRO A 75 18.72 -3.44 -27.35
CA PRO A 75 18.30 -3.93 -26.04
C PRO A 75 16.80 -3.71 -25.81
N GLU A 76 16.17 -4.65 -25.15
CA GLU A 76 14.81 -4.49 -24.60
C GLU A 76 14.85 -3.92 -23.18
N LEU A 77 15.97 -4.17 -22.48
CA LEU A 77 16.23 -3.76 -21.13
C LEU A 77 17.53 -2.93 -21.07
N THR A 78 17.45 -1.72 -20.52
CA THR A 78 18.59 -0.84 -20.31
C THR A 78 18.29 0.17 -19.20
N SER A 79 19.16 1.15 -18.97
CA SER A 79 18.88 2.30 -18.11
C SER A 79 19.04 3.61 -18.90
N PHE A 80 18.30 4.62 -18.47
CA PHE A 80 18.44 6.00 -18.91
C PHE A 80 18.37 6.92 -17.69
N GLY A 81 18.69 8.21 -17.87
CA GLY A 81 18.53 9.19 -16.81
C GLY A 81 17.10 9.16 -16.21
N GLY A 82 17.05 9.12 -14.90
CA GLY A 82 15.83 9.06 -14.10
C GLY A 82 15.24 10.42 -13.77
N SER A 83 14.49 10.51 -12.68
CA SER A 83 13.70 11.66 -12.28
C SER A 83 13.51 11.69 -10.76
N THR A 84 13.23 12.85 -10.21
CA THR A 84 12.70 12.99 -8.83
C THR A 84 11.18 12.95 -8.76
N THR A 85 10.49 12.74 -9.90
CA THR A 85 9.04 12.53 -9.93
C THR A 85 8.68 11.29 -9.11
N ASN A 86 7.67 11.38 -8.25
CA ASN A 86 7.24 10.32 -7.33
C ASN A 86 8.30 9.85 -6.31
N ASP A 87 9.44 10.50 -6.18
CA ASP A 87 10.46 10.13 -5.20
C ASP A 87 10.01 10.58 -3.79
N GLN A 88 9.71 9.61 -2.91
CA GLN A 88 9.19 9.85 -1.56
C GLN A 88 10.31 9.90 -0.50
N ARG A 89 11.57 9.80 -0.91
CA ARG A 89 12.72 9.89 0.01
C ARG A 89 12.88 11.32 0.55
N PRO A 90 13.41 11.49 1.78
CA PRO A 90 13.71 12.81 2.33
C PRO A 90 14.69 13.64 1.47
N SER A 91 15.54 12.96 0.70
CA SER A 91 16.49 13.59 -0.23
C SER A 91 16.34 12.95 -1.61
N PRO A 92 15.42 13.45 -2.44
CA PRO A 92 15.16 12.91 -3.77
C PRO A 92 16.42 12.98 -4.67
N ASN A 93 16.64 11.91 -5.46
CA ASN A 93 17.74 11.82 -6.41
C ASN A 93 17.23 11.34 -7.77
N ALA A 94 17.55 12.08 -8.84
CA ALA A 94 17.10 11.71 -10.17
C ALA A 94 17.77 10.44 -10.71
N GLY A 95 19.01 10.16 -10.36
CA GLY A 95 19.77 8.97 -10.69
C GLY A 95 19.57 8.41 -12.12
N GLN A 96 19.36 7.10 -12.18
CA GLN A 96 18.98 6.36 -13.37
C GLN A 96 17.52 5.86 -13.25
N SER A 97 16.98 5.36 -14.33
CA SER A 97 15.65 4.71 -14.40
C SER A 97 15.75 3.38 -15.12
N LEU A 98 14.87 2.45 -14.79
CA LEU A 98 14.70 1.20 -15.55
C LEU A 98 14.03 1.52 -16.89
N ALA A 99 14.69 1.24 -17.99
CA ALA A 99 14.16 1.48 -19.33
C ALA A 99 13.77 0.16 -20.01
N LEU A 100 12.49 0.05 -20.31
CA LEU A 100 11.90 -1.00 -21.14
C LEU A 100 11.81 -0.47 -22.56
N ALA A 101 12.45 -1.12 -23.52
CA ALA A 101 12.64 -0.60 -24.87
C ALA A 101 12.32 -1.63 -25.93
N ASN A 102 12.21 -1.15 -27.17
CA ASN A 102 12.04 -1.98 -28.36
C ASN A 102 10.67 -2.67 -28.47
N SER A 103 10.03 -2.53 -29.62
CA SER A 103 8.74 -3.17 -29.87
C SER A 103 8.78 -4.71 -29.87
N SER A 104 9.97 -5.34 -29.94
CA SER A 104 10.13 -6.79 -29.75
C SER A 104 9.74 -7.23 -28.33
N ALA A 105 9.73 -6.31 -27.37
CA ALA A 105 9.32 -6.58 -25.99
C ALA A 105 7.81 -6.44 -25.75
N ASN A 106 7.00 -6.20 -26.79
CA ASN A 106 5.53 -6.25 -26.65
C ASN A 106 5.10 -7.62 -26.11
N GLY A 107 4.27 -7.62 -25.09
CA GLY A 107 3.80 -8.82 -24.40
C GLY A 107 4.77 -9.37 -23.35
N LYS A 108 5.96 -8.76 -23.17
CA LYS A 108 6.89 -9.16 -22.10
C LYS A 108 6.44 -8.58 -20.74
N GLY A 109 6.71 -9.35 -19.69
CA GLY A 109 6.40 -8.99 -18.32
C GLY A 109 7.62 -8.89 -17.43
N LEU A 110 7.52 -8.06 -16.42
CA LEU A 110 8.40 -8.05 -15.25
C LEU A 110 7.58 -8.42 -14.02
N VAL A 111 8.18 -9.17 -13.08
CA VAL A 111 7.52 -9.69 -11.90
C VAL A 111 8.16 -9.12 -10.65
N PHE A 112 7.32 -8.58 -9.77
CA PHE A 112 7.69 -8.14 -8.42
C PHE A 112 7.33 -9.25 -7.45
N ALA A 113 8.31 -9.76 -6.70
CA ALA A 113 8.11 -10.73 -5.63
C ALA A 113 8.30 -10.04 -4.28
N LEU A 114 7.29 -10.12 -3.42
CA LEU A 114 7.28 -9.50 -2.10
C LEU A 114 6.33 -10.22 -1.13
N SER A 115 6.30 -9.81 0.12
CA SER A 115 5.30 -10.20 1.12
C SER A 115 4.32 -9.04 1.37
N THR A 116 3.06 -9.35 1.60
CA THR A 116 2.04 -8.43 2.13
C THR A 116 1.54 -8.89 3.51
N GLU A 117 2.28 -9.79 4.17
CA GLU A 117 1.93 -10.31 5.49
C GLU A 117 1.74 -9.18 6.51
N ASN A 118 0.61 -9.18 7.20
CA ASN A 118 0.11 -8.14 8.10
C ASN A 118 -0.24 -6.80 7.41
N TYR A 119 -0.42 -6.77 6.08
CA TYR A 119 -0.78 -5.56 5.33
C TYR A 119 -1.99 -5.79 4.42
N GLU A 120 -2.85 -4.78 4.36
CA GLU A 120 -4.03 -4.67 3.49
C GLU A 120 -3.98 -3.36 2.68
N ASN A 121 -5.00 -3.11 1.86
CA ASN A 121 -5.12 -1.87 1.07
C ASN A 121 -3.88 -1.58 0.21
N ILE A 122 -3.42 -2.60 -0.53
CA ILE A 122 -2.19 -2.54 -1.33
C ILE A 122 -2.33 -1.55 -2.48
N LYS A 123 -1.34 -0.66 -2.61
CA LYS A 123 -1.26 0.35 -3.68
C LYS A 123 0.10 0.34 -4.34
N ILE A 124 0.12 0.76 -5.59
CA ILE A 124 1.35 0.94 -6.37
C ILE A 124 1.40 2.39 -6.85
N SER A 125 2.58 3.00 -6.76
CA SER A 125 2.87 4.26 -7.44
C SER A 125 4.25 4.23 -8.08
N TYR A 126 4.39 4.83 -9.26
CA TYR A 126 5.69 4.95 -9.91
C TYR A 126 5.73 6.13 -10.88
N ALA A 127 6.93 6.69 -11.04
CA ALA A 127 7.19 7.62 -12.11
C ALA A 127 7.38 6.86 -13.42
N TYR A 128 6.80 7.36 -14.51
CA TYR A 128 7.05 6.84 -15.84
C TYR A 128 7.26 7.97 -16.86
N LYS A 129 8.02 7.65 -17.89
CA LYS A 129 8.20 8.49 -19.08
C LYS A 129 8.18 7.61 -20.31
N ALA A 130 7.28 7.88 -21.26
CA ALA A 130 7.14 7.09 -22.47
C ALA A 130 7.34 7.95 -23.73
N THR A 131 8.14 7.43 -24.67
CA THR A 131 8.26 8.03 -26.00
C THR A 131 7.00 7.79 -26.82
N SER A 132 6.77 8.57 -27.88
CA SER A 132 5.61 8.41 -28.76
C SER A 132 5.49 7.01 -29.38
N ALA A 133 6.60 6.30 -29.55
CA ALA A 133 6.66 4.94 -30.05
C ALA A 133 6.77 3.87 -28.93
N GLY A 134 6.80 4.27 -27.66
CA GLY A 134 6.92 3.40 -26.50
C GLY A 134 5.67 2.56 -26.22
N PHE A 135 5.70 1.78 -25.17
CA PHE A 135 4.58 0.94 -24.76
C PHE A 135 3.42 1.80 -24.29
N LYS A 136 2.24 1.56 -24.88
CA LYS A 136 1.00 2.29 -24.55
C LYS A 136 0.21 1.63 -23.43
N ILE A 137 0.35 0.33 -23.25
CA ILE A 137 -0.47 -0.47 -22.34
C ILE A 137 0.40 -1.11 -21.29
N HIS A 138 0.01 -0.98 -20.02
CA HIS A 138 0.53 -1.72 -18.88
C HIS A 138 -0.60 -2.58 -18.32
N ARG A 139 -0.52 -3.92 -18.43
CA ARG A 139 -1.49 -4.88 -17.87
C ARG A 139 -0.94 -5.45 -16.59
N TRP A 140 -1.69 -5.33 -15.52
CA TRP A 140 -1.33 -5.81 -14.19
C TRP A 140 -1.99 -7.14 -13.87
N PHE A 141 -1.23 -8.01 -13.23
CA PHE A 141 -1.64 -9.34 -12.79
C PHE A 141 -1.09 -9.60 -11.40
N TYR A 142 -1.72 -10.53 -10.68
CA TYR A 142 -1.17 -11.10 -9.46
C TYR A 142 -1.15 -12.62 -9.50
N SER A 143 -0.28 -13.23 -8.67
CA SER A 143 -0.26 -14.67 -8.41
C SER A 143 0.05 -14.91 -6.93
N ILE A 144 -0.72 -15.80 -6.30
CA ILE A 144 -0.55 -16.24 -4.92
C ILE A 144 0.06 -17.64 -4.82
N ASN A 145 0.19 -18.35 -5.93
CA ASN A 145 0.75 -19.71 -5.99
C ASN A 145 2.05 -19.79 -6.81
N GLY A 146 2.52 -18.66 -7.34
CA GLY A 146 3.77 -18.55 -8.10
C GLY A 146 3.67 -18.96 -9.58
N THR A 147 2.52 -19.45 -10.05
CA THR A 147 2.34 -19.99 -11.40
C THR A 147 1.18 -19.38 -12.18
N ASP A 148 0.01 -19.27 -11.55
CA ASP A 148 -1.20 -18.80 -12.18
C ASP A 148 -1.35 -17.29 -11.96
N PHE A 149 -1.38 -16.52 -13.06
CA PHE A 149 -1.50 -15.08 -13.02
C PHE A 149 -2.93 -14.63 -13.38
N ILE A 150 -3.57 -13.95 -12.46
CA ILE A 150 -4.92 -13.39 -12.61
C ILE A 150 -4.80 -11.91 -12.96
N ILE A 151 -5.50 -11.46 -14.00
CA ILE A 151 -5.49 -10.05 -14.42
C ILE A 151 -6.20 -9.18 -13.38
N ILE A 152 -5.59 -8.03 -13.07
CA ILE A 152 -6.13 -7.02 -12.16
C ILE A 152 -6.66 -5.83 -12.95
N ASP A 153 -5.80 -5.24 -13.78
CA ASP A 153 -6.06 -3.96 -14.44
C ASP A 153 -5.30 -3.83 -15.77
N SER A 154 -5.72 -2.89 -16.60
CA SER A 154 -5.07 -2.53 -17.84
C SER A 154 -5.06 -1.01 -18.02
N VAL A 155 -3.89 -0.41 -17.83
CA VAL A 155 -3.72 1.05 -17.83
C VAL A 155 -3.14 1.53 -19.15
N SER A 156 -3.74 2.59 -19.71
CA SER A 156 -3.20 3.31 -20.87
C SER A 156 -2.20 4.37 -20.43
N ILE A 157 -0.99 4.33 -20.99
CA ILE A 157 0.13 5.21 -20.66
C ILE A 157 0.17 6.41 -21.61
N THR A 158 0.32 7.62 -21.07
CA THR A 158 0.58 8.84 -21.85
C THR A 158 1.99 8.80 -22.45
N ARG A 159 2.11 9.08 -23.74
CA ARG A 159 3.37 8.95 -24.52
C ARG A 159 3.79 10.30 -25.10
N ASP A 160 4.13 11.24 -24.24
CA ASP A 160 4.51 12.63 -24.61
C ASP A 160 5.98 12.97 -24.28
N ALA A 161 6.75 11.95 -23.88
CA ALA A 161 8.15 12.08 -23.46
C ALA A 161 8.36 12.95 -22.19
N SER A 162 7.30 13.19 -21.41
CA SER A 162 7.36 13.84 -20.09
C SER A 162 7.30 12.80 -18.97
N TRP A 163 7.78 13.17 -17.78
CA TRP A 163 7.61 12.34 -16.58
C TRP A 163 6.21 12.54 -16.00
N HIS A 164 5.55 11.43 -15.67
CA HIS A 164 4.24 11.35 -15.04
C HIS A 164 4.30 10.42 -13.84
N THR A 165 3.40 10.59 -12.89
CA THR A 165 3.16 9.60 -11.83
C THR A 165 1.95 8.76 -12.22
N LEU A 166 2.06 7.43 -12.11
CA LEU A 166 0.95 6.50 -12.16
C LEU A 166 0.67 5.99 -10.74
N ASN A 167 -0.59 6.07 -10.33
CA ASN A 167 -1.08 5.49 -9.09
C ASN A 167 -2.10 4.42 -9.42
N ILE A 168 -1.97 3.25 -8.80
CA ILE A 168 -2.89 2.12 -8.96
C ILE A 168 -3.32 1.67 -7.58
N ASP A 169 -4.62 1.62 -7.36
CA ASP A 169 -5.23 1.21 -6.11
C ASP A 169 -5.79 -0.21 -6.24
N PHE A 170 -5.22 -1.14 -5.50
CA PHE A 170 -5.64 -2.54 -5.44
C PHE A 170 -6.37 -2.88 -4.13
N SER A 171 -6.76 -1.89 -3.33
CA SER A 171 -7.43 -2.08 -2.03
C SER A 171 -8.74 -2.88 -2.10
N ASN A 172 -9.31 -3.02 -3.28
CA ASN A 172 -10.51 -3.85 -3.51
C ASN A 172 -10.19 -5.32 -3.82
N ILE A 173 -8.93 -5.75 -3.74
CA ILE A 173 -8.50 -7.11 -4.09
C ILE A 173 -7.96 -7.81 -2.84
N ALA A 174 -8.84 -8.27 -1.98
CA ALA A 174 -8.48 -8.96 -0.75
C ALA A 174 -7.57 -10.19 -0.96
N ALA A 175 -7.55 -10.77 -2.16
CA ALA A 175 -6.71 -11.93 -2.48
C ALA A 175 -5.20 -11.64 -2.48
N ILE A 176 -4.77 -10.38 -2.45
CA ILE A 176 -3.35 -9.98 -2.42
C ILE A 176 -2.91 -9.43 -1.06
N GLU A 177 -3.79 -9.48 -0.08
CA GLU A 177 -3.56 -8.97 1.28
C GLU A 177 -3.11 -10.09 2.21
N ASP A 178 -2.35 -9.75 3.24
CA ASP A 178 -1.91 -10.68 4.31
C ASP A 178 -1.24 -11.96 3.79
N LEU A 179 -0.36 -11.84 2.82
CA LEU A 179 0.34 -12.97 2.21
C LEU A 179 1.83 -12.96 2.54
N SER A 180 2.37 -14.09 2.96
CA SER A 180 3.82 -14.29 3.12
C SER A 180 4.57 -14.27 1.78
N SER A 181 3.89 -14.50 0.66
CA SER A 181 4.45 -14.46 -0.70
C SER A 181 3.40 -14.03 -1.71
N LEU A 182 3.66 -12.94 -2.39
CA LEU A 182 2.86 -12.36 -3.46
C LEU A 182 3.75 -12.11 -4.68
N LEU A 183 3.27 -12.47 -5.86
CA LEU A 183 3.84 -12.01 -7.13
C LEU A 183 2.89 -11.03 -7.80
N LEU A 184 3.38 -9.82 -8.09
CA LEU A 184 2.72 -8.86 -8.97
C LEU A 184 3.45 -8.85 -10.30
N LYS A 185 2.72 -8.79 -11.41
CA LYS A 185 3.32 -8.76 -12.75
C LYS A 185 2.74 -7.64 -13.57
N VAL A 186 3.59 -6.86 -14.22
CA VAL A 186 3.17 -5.93 -15.26
C VAL A 186 3.66 -6.42 -16.63
N VAL A 187 2.74 -6.50 -17.58
CA VAL A 187 3.03 -6.82 -18.98
C VAL A 187 2.89 -5.54 -19.80
N VAL A 188 3.94 -5.16 -20.52
CA VAL A 188 3.94 -3.96 -21.37
C VAL A 188 3.61 -4.32 -22.81
N ASP A 189 2.89 -3.42 -23.52
CA ASP A 189 2.43 -3.73 -24.87
C ASP A 189 2.22 -2.45 -25.70
N SER A 190 2.03 -2.67 -27.03
CA SER A 190 1.69 -1.63 -28.00
C SER A 190 2.81 -0.58 -28.25
N ALA A 191 4.08 -0.95 -28.07
CA ALA A 191 5.19 -0.20 -28.64
C ALA A 191 5.20 -0.36 -30.17
N SER A 192 5.44 0.74 -30.91
CA SER A 192 5.28 0.76 -32.36
C SER A 192 6.60 0.68 -33.13
N SER A 193 7.75 0.79 -32.45
CA SER A 193 9.07 0.71 -33.11
C SER A 193 10.18 0.24 -32.17
N ALA A 194 11.32 -0.13 -32.75
CA ALA A 194 12.52 -0.51 -31.99
C ALA A 194 13.12 0.64 -31.19
N SER A 195 12.84 1.91 -31.53
CA SER A 195 13.28 3.08 -30.76
C SER A 195 12.32 3.48 -29.63
N GLY A 196 11.14 2.84 -29.56
CA GLY A 196 10.17 3.09 -28.51
C GLY A 196 10.69 2.63 -27.15
N ASN A 197 10.49 3.45 -26.13
CA ASN A 197 10.84 3.07 -24.75
C ASN A 197 9.90 3.71 -23.72
N ASN A 198 9.74 2.97 -22.61
CA ASN A 198 9.21 3.49 -21.37
C ASN A 198 10.31 3.43 -20.32
N ARG A 199 10.43 4.48 -19.52
CA ARG A 199 11.27 4.53 -18.33
C ARG A 199 10.37 4.40 -17.13
N ILE A 200 10.78 3.61 -16.16
CA ILE A 200 10.11 3.43 -14.87
C ILE A 200 11.10 3.84 -13.80
N ASP A 201 10.64 4.65 -12.84
CA ASP A 201 11.47 5.18 -11.77
C ASP A 201 10.66 5.37 -10.49
N ASN A 202 11.34 5.43 -9.35
CA ASN A 202 10.70 5.68 -8.06
C ASN A 202 9.43 4.84 -7.87
N PHE A 203 9.60 3.53 -8.00
CA PHE A 203 8.52 2.56 -7.92
C PHE A 203 8.28 2.15 -6.47
N TYR A 204 7.06 2.30 -5.99
CA TYR A 204 6.65 1.98 -4.63
C TYR A 204 5.49 0.99 -4.63
N ILE A 205 5.55 0.00 -3.74
CA ILE A 205 4.44 -0.83 -3.32
C ILE A 205 4.20 -0.52 -1.85
N THR A 206 2.97 -0.11 -1.52
CA THR A 206 2.58 0.30 -0.18
C THR A 206 1.40 -0.52 0.32
N GLY A 207 1.21 -0.59 1.62
CA GLY A 207 0.05 -1.20 2.29
C GLY A 207 -0.24 -0.52 3.61
N GLU A 208 -1.43 -0.72 4.11
CA GLU A 208 -1.85 -0.31 5.46
C GLU A 208 -1.68 -1.50 6.40
N GLU A 209 -1.11 -1.28 7.58
CA GLU A 209 -0.95 -2.35 8.57
C GLU A 209 -2.31 -2.84 9.06
N ILE A 210 -2.54 -4.16 9.03
CA ILE A 210 -3.75 -4.76 9.57
C ILE A 210 -3.76 -4.58 11.08
N THR A 211 -4.65 -3.73 11.56
CA THR A 211 -4.86 -3.58 13.01
C THR A 211 -5.81 -4.66 13.50
N PRO A 212 -5.42 -5.47 14.50
CA PRO A 212 -6.33 -6.42 15.09
C PRO A 212 -7.60 -5.73 15.59
N THR A 213 -8.76 -6.21 15.16
CA THR A 213 -10.02 -5.73 15.71
C THR A 213 -10.11 -6.18 17.15
N ASP A 214 -10.27 -5.23 18.07
CA ASP A 214 -10.56 -5.55 19.46
C ASP A 214 -11.96 -6.19 19.54
N THR A 215 -12.00 -7.44 19.99
CA THR A 215 -13.23 -8.23 20.14
C THR A 215 -13.59 -8.49 21.61
N ILE A 216 -12.81 -7.94 22.54
CA ILE A 216 -13.05 -8.09 23.97
C ILE A 216 -14.05 -7.01 24.41
N PRO A 217 -15.25 -7.38 24.89
CA PRO A 217 -16.18 -6.38 25.39
C PRO A 217 -15.67 -5.69 26.65
N PRO A 218 -15.91 -4.38 26.82
CA PRO A 218 -15.55 -3.65 28.02
C PRO A 218 -16.22 -4.26 29.26
N THR A 219 -15.44 -4.47 30.31
CA THR A 219 -15.94 -4.94 31.61
C THR A 219 -15.90 -3.82 32.64
N LEU A 220 -16.82 -3.85 33.59
CA LEU A 220 -16.86 -2.89 34.68
C LEU A 220 -15.67 -3.11 35.63
N ILE A 221 -14.79 -2.11 35.79
CA ILE A 221 -13.69 -2.13 36.77
C ILE A 221 -14.17 -1.58 38.10
N SER A 222 -14.84 -0.43 38.12
CA SER A 222 -15.31 0.21 39.33
C SER A 222 -16.53 1.08 39.09
N ALA A 223 -17.34 1.23 40.14
CA ALA A 223 -18.38 2.23 40.25
C ALA A 223 -18.22 2.93 41.61
N GLU A 224 -17.98 4.22 41.61
CA GLU A 224 -17.71 5.02 42.81
C GLU A 224 -18.67 6.22 42.88
N ALA A 225 -19.34 6.37 44.02
CA ALA A 225 -20.13 7.57 44.28
C ALA A 225 -19.19 8.74 44.59
N ILE A 226 -19.16 9.74 43.71
CA ILE A 226 -18.34 10.96 43.91
C ILE A 226 -19.11 12.10 44.59
N SER A 227 -20.44 12.04 44.63
CA SER A 227 -21.33 12.91 45.40
C SER A 227 -22.69 12.23 45.61
N ASP A 228 -23.60 12.90 46.31
CA ASP A 228 -24.99 12.45 46.50
C ASP A 228 -25.77 12.33 45.18
N THR A 229 -25.27 12.90 44.09
CA THR A 229 -25.94 12.98 42.80
C THR A 229 -25.09 12.46 41.63
N HIS A 230 -23.82 12.08 41.86
CA HIS A 230 -22.91 11.65 40.81
C HIS A 230 -22.17 10.38 41.19
N ALA A 231 -22.06 9.47 40.25
CA ALA A 231 -21.18 8.30 40.30
C ALA A 231 -20.23 8.28 39.10
N LYS A 232 -19.00 7.85 39.38
CA LYS A 232 -17.99 7.58 38.33
C LYS A 232 -17.96 6.08 38.06
N ILE A 233 -18.03 5.73 36.80
CA ILE A 233 -17.91 4.35 36.34
C ILE A 233 -16.64 4.23 35.51
N ALA A 234 -15.80 3.24 35.79
CA ALA A 234 -14.60 2.92 35.01
C ALA A 234 -14.76 1.54 34.37
N PHE A 235 -14.46 1.49 33.09
CA PHE A 235 -14.41 0.25 32.28
C PHE A 235 -12.97 -0.19 32.05
N SER A 236 -12.78 -1.47 31.69
CA SER A 236 -11.47 -2.06 31.38
C SER A 236 -10.84 -1.47 30.12
N GLU A 237 -11.65 -0.86 29.27
CA GLU A 237 -11.28 -0.30 27.99
C GLU A 237 -12.20 0.85 27.60
N PRO A 238 -11.85 1.62 26.55
CA PRO A 238 -12.68 2.70 26.06
C PRO A 238 -14.06 2.20 25.60
N VAL A 239 -15.10 2.98 25.88
CA VAL A 239 -16.48 2.71 25.48
C VAL A 239 -16.96 3.72 24.46
N ASP A 240 -17.87 3.31 23.58
CA ASP A 240 -18.45 4.18 22.55
C ASP A 240 -19.66 5.01 23.06
N ALA A 241 -20.35 5.70 22.16
CA ALA A 241 -21.50 6.53 22.51
C ALA A 241 -22.67 5.74 23.11
N THR A 242 -22.73 4.43 22.98
CA THR A 242 -23.77 3.62 23.61
C THR A 242 -23.68 3.63 25.12
N ALA A 243 -22.49 3.90 25.69
CA ALA A 243 -22.29 4.09 27.11
C ALA A 243 -22.98 5.35 27.68
N GLU A 244 -23.43 6.28 26.83
CA GLU A 244 -24.21 7.45 27.26
C GLU A 244 -25.72 7.13 27.38
N ASN A 245 -26.15 5.94 26.98
CA ASN A 245 -27.54 5.53 27.13
C ASN A 245 -27.85 5.20 28.59
N VAL A 246 -28.70 6.02 29.23
CA VAL A 246 -29.10 5.87 30.62
C VAL A 246 -29.74 4.51 30.95
N ASN A 247 -30.33 3.83 29.95
CA ASN A 247 -30.96 2.53 30.11
C ASN A 247 -29.93 1.40 30.36
N ASN A 248 -28.65 1.66 30.11
CA ASN A 248 -27.57 0.70 30.42
C ASN A 248 -27.19 0.70 31.91
N TYR A 249 -27.74 1.64 32.71
CA TYR A 249 -27.40 1.79 34.12
C TYR A 249 -28.64 1.65 34.99
N SER A 250 -28.54 0.90 36.08
CA SER A 250 -29.62 0.71 37.06
C SER A 250 -29.11 0.95 38.47
N ILE A 251 -29.74 1.86 39.16
CA ILE A 251 -29.56 2.11 40.59
C ILE A 251 -30.92 2.37 41.24
N THR A 252 -31.01 2.20 42.56
CA THR A 252 -32.27 2.31 43.33
C THR A 252 -33.02 3.64 43.11
N LEU A 253 -32.30 4.72 42.82
CA LEU A 253 -32.89 6.08 42.65
C LEU A 253 -33.10 6.46 41.18
N GLY A 254 -32.70 5.60 40.23
CA GLY A 254 -32.76 5.88 38.80
C GLY A 254 -31.58 6.77 38.31
N VAL A 255 -31.27 6.65 37.02
CA VAL A 255 -30.25 7.44 36.31
C VAL A 255 -30.94 8.43 35.42
N SER A 256 -30.57 9.73 35.51
CA SER A 256 -31.16 10.81 34.67
C SER A 256 -30.29 11.18 33.48
N SER A 257 -28.98 10.97 33.55
CA SER A 257 -28.04 11.20 32.44
C SER A 257 -26.76 10.37 32.60
N ALA A 258 -26.12 10.03 31.50
CA ALA A 258 -24.80 9.46 31.44
C ALA A 258 -23.98 10.24 30.43
N VAL A 259 -22.72 10.55 30.76
CA VAL A 259 -21.79 11.32 29.89
C VAL A 259 -20.42 10.71 29.95
N ARG A 260 -19.78 10.58 28.79
CA ARG A 260 -18.37 10.18 28.70
C ARG A 260 -17.46 11.36 29.01
N LEU A 261 -16.33 11.10 29.66
CA LEU A 261 -15.28 12.07 29.97
C LEU A 261 -14.07 11.86 29.11
#